data_edb4a8f758ffea0f563eca63f8ce3979
#
_entry.id   edb4a8f758ffea0f563eca63f8ce3979
#
_cell.length_a   1.000
_cell.length_b   1.000
_cell.length_c   1.000
_cell.angle_alpha   90.00
_cell.angle_beta   90.00
_cell.angle_gamma   90.00
#
_symmetry.space_group_name_H-M   'P 1'
#
loop_
_entity.id
_entity.type
_entity.pdbx_description
1 polymer ?
#
loop_
_entity_poly.entity_id
_entity_poly.type
_entity_poly.pdbx_seq_one_letter_code
_entity_poly.pdbx_strand_id
1 'polypeptide(L)'
;LLLVEKGKLLYLHLPSDGVDLEAFLGQDKVKDTILIATRNEGKTKEFRNMFEKLGFEVENLNQYPELPEVEETGLTFEENARLKAETIAELTGKTVLADDSGLKVDILGGLPGVWSARFAGVGATDAENNAKLLHELAMVFDLKDRSAQFHTTLVVARPGKESLVVEADWPGYINFEPKGEHGFGYDPLFLVGETGRAAAELTLEEKNTQSHRALAVKKLLEVFPSWQSKQSSL
;
A
#
# COMPACT_ATOMS: atom_id res chain seq x y z
N LEU A 1 -1.59 -42.96 9.47
CA LEU A 1 -2.58 -42.59 8.46
C LEU A 1 -2.79 -41.10 8.50
N LEU A 2 -2.59 -40.47 7.37
CA LEU A 2 -2.84 -39.02 7.21
C LEU A 2 -4.18 -38.83 6.49
N LEU A 3 -5.12 -38.13 7.12
CA LEU A 3 -6.37 -37.78 6.49
C LEU A 3 -6.46 -36.24 6.40
N VAL A 4 -6.52 -35.73 5.17
CA VAL A 4 -6.65 -34.30 4.91
C VAL A 4 -7.88 -34.07 4.08
N GLU A 5 -8.79 -33.20 4.56
CA GLU A 5 -9.98 -32.77 3.83
C GLU A 5 -10.00 -31.25 3.74
N LYS A 6 -10.16 -30.72 2.53
CA LYS A 6 -10.22 -29.25 2.27
C LYS A 6 -9.05 -28.48 2.88
N GLY A 7 -7.85 -29.08 2.84
CA GLY A 7 -6.64 -28.44 3.37
C GLY A 7 -6.52 -28.42 4.90
N LYS A 8 -7.42 -29.10 5.61
CA LYS A 8 -7.31 -29.28 7.07
C LYS A 8 -6.89 -30.69 7.42
N LEU A 9 -5.91 -30.82 8.30
CA LEU A 9 -5.50 -32.09 8.89
C LEU A 9 -6.62 -32.53 9.85
N LEU A 10 -7.29 -33.67 9.53
CA LEU A 10 -8.36 -34.23 10.36
C LEU A 10 -7.83 -35.29 11.32
N TYR A 11 -6.87 -36.08 10.87
CA TYR A 11 -6.31 -37.17 11.68
C TYR A 11 -4.89 -37.49 11.24
N LEU A 12 -3.99 -37.64 12.21
CA LEU A 12 -2.62 -38.06 12.03
C LEU A 12 -2.29 -39.24 12.96
N HIS A 13 -1.98 -40.40 12.37
CA HIS A 13 -1.42 -41.49 13.13
C HIS A 13 0.07 -41.63 12.77
N LEU A 14 0.92 -41.28 13.74
CA LEU A 14 2.36 -41.37 13.55
C LEU A 14 2.82 -42.81 13.80
N PRO A 15 3.60 -43.40 12.86
CA PRO A 15 4.40 -44.54 13.20
C PRO A 15 5.45 -44.13 14.25
N SER A 16 5.85 -45.03 15.08
CA SER A 16 6.76 -44.84 16.21
C SER A 16 8.20 -44.39 15.87
N ASP A 17 8.49 -44.11 14.63
CA ASP A 17 9.83 -43.96 14.08
C ASP A 17 10.25 -42.54 13.74
N GLY A 18 9.68 -41.52 14.45
CA GLY A 18 10.24 -40.19 14.45
C GLY A 18 10.18 -39.42 13.13
N VAL A 19 9.02 -39.35 12.48
CA VAL A 19 8.82 -38.44 11.37
C VAL A 19 8.79 -36.98 11.89
N ASP A 20 9.70 -36.15 11.36
CA ASP A 20 9.70 -34.74 11.65
C ASP A 20 8.46 -34.09 11.04
N LEU A 21 7.47 -33.84 11.89
CA LEU A 21 6.18 -33.27 11.52
C LEU A 21 6.32 -31.83 11.00
N GLU A 22 7.26 -31.07 11.56
CA GLU A 22 7.48 -29.68 11.15
C GLU A 22 8.07 -29.62 9.74
N ALA A 23 9.00 -30.54 9.40
CA ALA A 23 9.53 -30.64 8.05
C ALA A 23 8.46 -31.11 7.04
N PHE A 24 7.57 -32.03 7.45
CA PHE A 24 6.50 -32.53 6.59
C PHE A 24 5.38 -31.51 6.37
N LEU A 25 4.97 -30.81 7.41
CA LEU A 25 3.92 -29.76 7.34
C LEU A 25 4.47 -28.44 6.77
N GLY A 26 5.78 -28.22 6.82
CA GLY A 26 6.43 -27.00 6.31
C GLY A 26 6.59 -26.97 4.78
N GLN A 27 6.46 -28.11 4.09
CA GLN A 27 6.68 -28.20 2.65
C GLN A 27 5.49 -27.76 1.78
N ASP A 28 4.27 -27.65 2.34
CA ASP A 28 3.03 -27.33 1.61
C ASP A 28 2.21 -26.19 2.26
N LYS A 29 2.85 -25.23 2.90
CA LYS A 29 2.14 -23.98 3.19
C LYS A 29 1.92 -23.25 1.86
N VAL A 30 0.72 -23.44 1.29
CA VAL A 30 0.20 -22.50 0.28
C VAL A 30 0.29 -21.12 0.91
N LYS A 31 1.21 -20.29 0.44
CA LYS A 31 1.33 -18.92 0.88
C LYS A 31 0.04 -18.20 0.48
N ASP A 32 -0.61 -17.58 1.44
CA ASP A 32 -1.76 -16.74 1.13
C ASP A 32 -1.32 -15.60 0.20
N THR A 33 -2.05 -15.41 -0.87
CA THR A 33 -1.77 -14.37 -1.86
C THR A 33 -2.64 -13.15 -1.60
N ILE A 34 -2.00 -11.99 -1.56
CA ILE A 34 -2.66 -10.69 -1.48
C ILE A 34 -2.70 -10.08 -2.89
N LEU A 35 -3.91 -9.81 -3.40
CA LEU A 35 -4.10 -9.06 -4.63
C LEU A 35 -4.25 -7.57 -4.31
N ILE A 36 -3.34 -6.76 -4.87
CA ILE A 36 -3.39 -5.31 -4.74
C ILE A 36 -3.96 -4.73 -6.03
N ALA A 37 -5.00 -3.91 -5.90
CA ALA A 37 -5.70 -3.26 -7.02
C ALA A 37 -4.90 -2.07 -7.55
N THR A 38 -3.72 -2.32 -8.08
CA THR A 38 -2.82 -1.31 -8.66
C THR A 38 -2.00 -1.89 -9.80
N ARG A 39 -1.61 -1.03 -10.75
CA ARG A 39 -0.59 -1.34 -11.77
C ARG A 39 0.74 -0.64 -11.48
N ASN A 40 0.82 0.11 -10.37
CA ASN A 40 2.02 0.84 -9.96
C ASN A 40 3.03 -0.12 -9.31
N GLU A 41 4.13 -0.40 -10.02
CA GLU A 41 5.17 -1.31 -9.53
C GLU A 41 5.94 -0.75 -8.33
N GLY A 42 6.06 0.56 -8.20
CA GLY A 42 6.68 1.19 -7.03
C GLY A 42 5.90 0.90 -5.75
N LYS A 43 4.60 1.09 -5.78
CA LYS A 43 3.69 0.71 -4.67
C LYS A 43 3.76 -0.78 -4.37
N THR A 44 3.66 -1.60 -5.41
CA THR A 44 3.71 -3.06 -5.27
C THR A 44 5.00 -3.53 -4.63
N LYS A 45 6.13 -2.94 -5.00
CA LYS A 45 7.45 -3.26 -4.42
C LYS A 45 7.49 -2.97 -2.91
N GLU A 46 6.92 -1.86 -2.48
CA GLU A 46 6.84 -1.53 -1.05
C GLU A 46 5.97 -2.53 -0.29
N PHE A 47 4.78 -2.84 -0.80
CA PHE A 47 3.89 -3.83 -0.19
C PHE A 47 4.50 -5.24 -0.19
N ARG A 48 5.12 -5.65 -1.29
CA ARG A 48 5.78 -6.95 -1.39
C ARG A 48 6.86 -7.11 -0.33
N ASN A 49 7.70 -6.10 -0.15
CA ASN A 49 8.73 -6.11 0.89
C ASN A 49 8.14 -6.28 2.30
N MET A 50 7.02 -5.64 2.58
CA MET A 50 6.37 -5.75 3.89
C MET A 50 5.63 -7.08 4.09
N PHE A 51 4.86 -7.52 3.09
CA PHE A 51 4.00 -8.71 3.22
C PHE A 51 4.74 -10.03 3.04
N GLU A 52 5.78 -10.09 2.21
CA GLU A 52 6.57 -11.32 2.04
C GLU A 52 7.29 -11.72 3.33
N LYS A 53 7.71 -10.76 4.16
CA LYS A 53 8.26 -11.01 5.49
C LYS A 53 7.25 -11.69 6.44
N LEU A 54 5.97 -11.52 6.18
CA LEU A 54 4.87 -12.11 6.94
C LEU A 54 4.37 -13.44 6.33
N GLY A 55 5.01 -13.92 5.28
CA GLY A 55 4.67 -15.16 4.62
C GLY A 55 3.58 -15.07 3.55
N PHE A 56 3.23 -13.86 3.10
CA PHE A 56 2.28 -13.65 2.00
C PHE A 56 3.00 -13.51 0.66
N GLU A 57 2.34 -13.95 -0.41
CA GLU A 57 2.70 -13.56 -1.77
C GLU A 57 1.88 -12.33 -2.18
N VAL A 58 2.47 -11.46 -2.99
CA VAL A 58 1.84 -10.22 -3.45
C VAL A 58 1.71 -10.24 -4.96
N GLU A 59 0.48 -10.07 -5.44
CA GLU A 59 0.15 -9.86 -6.85
C GLU A 59 -0.42 -8.45 -7.03
N ASN A 60 -0.30 -7.92 -8.24
CA ASN A 60 -0.97 -6.69 -8.63
C ASN A 60 -1.77 -6.90 -9.93
N LEU A 61 -2.38 -5.84 -10.46
CA LEU A 61 -3.21 -5.93 -11.66
C LEU A 61 -2.41 -6.21 -12.95
N ASN A 62 -1.07 -6.12 -12.91
CA ASN A 62 -0.25 -6.47 -14.07
C ASN A 62 -0.24 -7.98 -14.36
N GLN A 63 -0.54 -8.82 -13.37
CA GLN A 63 -0.78 -10.25 -13.58
C GLN A 63 -2.18 -10.57 -14.14
N TYR A 64 -3.05 -9.58 -14.19
CA TYR A 64 -4.45 -9.69 -14.65
C TYR A 64 -4.76 -8.64 -15.71
N PRO A 65 -4.13 -8.74 -16.91
CA PRO A 65 -4.29 -7.72 -17.94
C PRO A 65 -5.70 -7.60 -18.50
N GLU A 66 -6.54 -8.63 -18.31
CA GLU A 66 -7.95 -8.66 -18.67
C GLU A 66 -8.85 -7.79 -17.77
N LEU A 67 -8.39 -7.45 -16.57
CA LEU A 67 -9.14 -6.61 -15.65
C LEU A 67 -9.11 -5.15 -16.11
N PRO A 68 -10.25 -4.43 -16.01
CA PRO A 68 -10.30 -3.04 -16.43
C PRO A 68 -9.48 -2.14 -15.50
N GLU A 69 -9.03 -1.02 -16.04
CA GLU A 69 -8.53 0.08 -15.23
C GLU A 69 -9.70 0.77 -14.54
N VAL A 70 -9.64 0.90 -13.22
CA VAL A 70 -10.67 1.57 -12.44
C VAL A 70 -10.36 3.06 -12.40
N GLU A 71 -11.29 3.87 -12.94
CA GLU A 71 -11.17 5.32 -12.87
C GLU A 71 -11.31 5.84 -11.45
N GLU A 72 -10.38 6.67 -11.04
CA GLU A 72 -10.37 7.34 -9.73
C GLU A 72 -11.18 8.64 -9.82
N THR A 73 -12.50 8.51 -9.76
CA THR A 73 -13.45 9.64 -9.88
C THR A 73 -13.81 10.28 -8.55
N GLY A 74 -13.35 9.72 -7.43
CA GLY A 74 -13.61 10.23 -6.10
C GLY A 74 -12.87 11.52 -5.78
N LEU A 75 -13.39 12.25 -4.82
CA LEU A 75 -12.79 13.51 -4.32
C LEU A 75 -11.98 13.29 -3.05
N THR A 76 -12.01 12.08 -2.48
CA THR A 76 -11.24 11.69 -1.31
C THR A 76 -10.40 10.44 -1.60
N PHE A 77 -9.36 10.26 -0.80
CA PHE A 77 -8.53 9.04 -0.88
C PHE A 77 -9.35 7.78 -0.57
N GLU A 78 -10.26 7.84 0.41
CA GLU A 78 -11.13 6.71 0.75
C GLU A 78 -12.05 6.34 -0.41
N GLU A 79 -12.71 7.33 -1.04
CA GLU A 79 -13.58 7.07 -2.19
C GLU A 79 -12.83 6.36 -3.32
N ASN A 80 -11.64 6.82 -3.67
CA ASN A 80 -10.83 6.22 -4.73
C ASN A 80 -10.32 4.82 -4.34
N ALA A 81 -9.87 4.64 -3.12
CA ALA A 81 -9.42 3.33 -2.64
C ALA A 81 -10.58 2.32 -2.62
N ARG A 82 -11.78 2.73 -2.19
CA ARG A 82 -12.99 1.90 -2.24
C ARG A 82 -13.37 1.52 -3.67
N LEU A 83 -13.36 2.47 -4.60
CA LEU A 83 -13.65 2.21 -6.02
C LEU A 83 -12.73 1.12 -6.57
N LYS A 84 -11.44 1.22 -6.33
CA LYS A 84 -10.46 0.22 -6.80
C LYS A 84 -10.66 -1.14 -6.13
N ALA A 85 -10.71 -1.19 -4.82
CA ALA A 85 -10.81 -2.45 -4.09
C ALA A 85 -12.13 -3.18 -4.34
N GLU A 86 -13.24 -2.47 -4.23
CA GLU A 86 -14.58 -3.04 -4.36
C GLU A 86 -14.87 -3.50 -5.79
N THR A 87 -14.48 -2.73 -6.80
CA THR A 87 -14.64 -3.12 -8.21
C THR A 87 -13.86 -4.39 -8.54
N ILE A 88 -12.60 -4.45 -8.16
CA ILE A 88 -11.75 -5.62 -8.44
C ILE A 88 -12.20 -6.83 -7.61
N ALA A 89 -12.65 -6.63 -6.38
CA ALA A 89 -13.21 -7.71 -5.56
C ALA A 89 -14.46 -8.33 -6.20
N GLU A 90 -15.40 -7.50 -6.69
CA GLU A 90 -16.59 -7.98 -7.38
C GLU A 90 -16.26 -8.73 -8.68
N LEU A 91 -15.29 -8.24 -9.46
CA LEU A 91 -14.89 -8.87 -10.71
C LEU A 91 -14.15 -10.20 -10.53
N THR A 92 -13.39 -10.33 -9.44
CA THR A 92 -12.53 -11.51 -9.19
C THR A 92 -13.09 -12.50 -8.19
N GLY A 93 -14.04 -12.09 -7.36
CA GLY A 93 -14.52 -12.87 -6.21
C GLY A 93 -13.48 -13.00 -5.08
N LYS A 94 -12.38 -12.26 -5.15
CA LYS A 94 -11.25 -12.35 -4.22
C LYS A 94 -11.31 -11.26 -3.15
N THR A 95 -10.54 -11.45 -2.09
CA THR A 95 -10.20 -10.37 -1.16
C THR A 95 -9.11 -9.52 -1.79
N VAL A 96 -9.36 -8.21 -1.89
CA VAL A 96 -8.51 -7.26 -2.61
C VAL A 96 -8.13 -6.11 -1.69
N LEU A 97 -6.86 -5.74 -1.72
CA LEU A 97 -6.33 -4.54 -1.07
C LEU A 97 -6.16 -3.44 -2.12
N ALA A 98 -6.65 -2.24 -1.82
CA ALA A 98 -6.33 -1.06 -2.60
C ALA A 98 -5.66 0.00 -1.74
N ASP A 99 -4.79 0.76 -2.37
CA ASP A 99 -4.11 1.92 -1.82
C ASP A 99 -4.48 3.13 -2.67
N ASP A 100 -4.98 4.18 -2.02
CA ASP A 100 -4.97 5.51 -2.61
C ASP A 100 -4.13 6.43 -1.73
N SER A 101 -3.10 7.02 -2.32
CA SER A 101 -2.07 7.75 -1.60
C SER A 101 -1.67 9.00 -2.36
N GLY A 102 -1.16 9.96 -1.63
CA GLY A 102 -0.69 11.20 -2.20
C GLY A 102 0.03 12.07 -1.20
N LEU A 103 0.53 13.18 -1.70
CA LEU A 103 1.21 14.21 -0.93
C LEU A 103 0.23 15.33 -0.62
N LYS A 104 0.15 15.73 0.65
CA LYS A 104 -0.60 16.90 1.10
C LYS A 104 0.39 17.96 1.60
N VAL A 105 0.38 19.14 1.01
CA VAL A 105 1.22 20.26 1.42
C VAL A 105 0.34 21.32 2.09
N ASP A 106 0.65 21.65 3.33
CA ASP A 106 -0.23 22.45 4.18
C ASP A 106 -0.47 23.86 3.62
N ILE A 107 0.59 24.55 3.19
CA ILE A 107 0.46 25.90 2.63
C ILE A 107 -0.31 25.93 1.30
N LEU A 108 -0.39 24.80 0.61
CA LEU A 108 -1.19 24.63 -0.61
C LEU A 108 -2.61 24.11 -0.34
N GLY A 109 -3.06 24.16 0.90
CA GLY A 109 -4.39 23.71 1.28
C GLY A 109 -4.61 22.19 1.15
N GLY A 110 -3.54 21.43 1.21
CA GLY A 110 -3.58 19.96 1.05
C GLY A 110 -3.34 19.47 -0.37
N LEU A 111 -3.10 20.36 -1.34
CA LEU A 111 -2.67 19.98 -2.68
C LEU A 111 -1.23 19.41 -2.64
N PRO A 112 -0.87 18.52 -3.59
CA PRO A 112 -1.65 17.91 -4.68
C PRO A 112 -2.78 16.97 -4.22
N GLY A 113 -2.74 16.37 -3.03
CA GLY A 113 -3.81 15.52 -2.50
C GLY A 113 -4.11 14.34 -3.42
N VAL A 114 -5.39 14.11 -3.71
CA VAL A 114 -5.84 13.02 -4.59
C VAL A 114 -5.34 13.14 -6.03
N TRP A 115 -4.88 14.33 -6.45
CA TRP A 115 -4.33 14.60 -7.78
C TRP A 115 -2.81 14.43 -7.85
N SER A 116 -2.18 13.85 -6.84
CA SER A 116 -0.71 13.74 -6.74
C SER A 116 -0.06 13.12 -7.99
N ALA A 117 -0.63 12.06 -8.54
CA ALA A 117 -0.09 11.39 -9.71
C ALA A 117 -0.21 12.21 -11.01
N ARG A 118 -1.12 13.16 -11.06
CA ARG A 118 -1.44 14.01 -12.22
C ARG A 118 -1.43 15.51 -11.91
N PHE A 119 -0.60 15.91 -10.97
CA PHE A 119 -0.53 17.31 -10.53
C PHE A 119 -0.13 18.25 -11.66
N ALA A 120 0.82 17.84 -12.51
CA ALA A 120 1.24 18.57 -13.70
C ALA A 120 0.39 18.27 -14.95
N GLY A 121 -0.68 17.48 -14.80
CA GLY A 121 -1.59 17.10 -15.89
C GLY A 121 -1.71 15.59 -16.05
N VAL A 122 -2.66 15.17 -16.88
CA VAL A 122 -2.87 13.77 -17.20
C VAL A 122 -1.63 13.19 -17.90
N GLY A 123 -1.13 12.04 -17.43
CA GLY A 123 0.06 11.41 -17.98
C GLY A 123 1.38 12.07 -17.59
N ALA A 124 1.36 13.00 -16.63
CA ALA A 124 2.58 13.65 -16.16
C ALA A 124 3.57 12.64 -15.55
N THR A 125 4.84 12.88 -15.77
CA THR A 125 5.94 12.14 -15.15
C THR A 125 6.15 12.61 -13.71
N ASP A 126 6.86 11.81 -12.91
CA ASP A 126 7.28 12.22 -11.56
C ASP A 126 8.10 13.52 -11.61
N ALA A 127 9.01 13.64 -12.57
CA ALA A 127 9.82 14.86 -12.75
C ALA A 127 8.95 16.10 -13.03
N GLU A 128 7.92 15.98 -13.87
CA GLU A 128 7.00 17.06 -14.15
C GLU A 128 6.17 17.46 -12.93
N ASN A 129 5.68 16.49 -12.18
CA ASN A 129 4.93 16.74 -10.94
C ASN A 129 5.81 17.41 -9.88
N ASN A 130 7.05 16.96 -9.72
CA ASN A 130 8.03 17.56 -8.80
C ASN A 130 8.38 18.99 -9.21
N ALA A 131 8.57 19.24 -10.51
CA ALA A 131 8.85 20.58 -11.02
C ALA A 131 7.69 21.55 -10.75
N LYS A 132 6.44 21.10 -10.96
CA LYS A 132 5.27 21.91 -10.64
C LYS A 132 5.19 22.20 -9.15
N LEU A 133 5.43 21.23 -8.28
CA LEU A 133 5.43 21.43 -6.83
C LEU A 133 6.44 22.49 -6.41
N LEU A 134 7.67 22.43 -6.92
CA LEU A 134 8.69 23.44 -6.65
C LEU A 134 8.28 24.82 -7.16
N HIS A 135 7.62 24.91 -8.31
CA HIS A 135 7.10 26.16 -8.86
C HIS A 135 6.03 26.77 -7.95
N GLU A 136 5.07 25.96 -7.49
CA GLU A 136 4.01 26.40 -6.57
C GLU A 136 4.57 26.90 -5.22
N LEU A 137 5.72 26.38 -4.79
CA LEU A 137 6.39 26.75 -3.55
C LEU A 137 7.53 27.76 -3.73
N ALA A 138 7.70 28.34 -4.93
CA ALA A 138 8.83 29.20 -5.27
C ALA A 138 8.94 30.45 -4.37
N MET A 139 7.85 30.95 -3.84
CA MET A 139 7.82 32.12 -2.95
C MET A 139 7.78 31.77 -1.46
N VAL A 140 7.91 30.49 -1.12
CA VAL A 140 7.98 30.00 0.25
C VAL A 140 9.41 29.69 0.61
N PHE A 141 10.07 30.63 1.28
CA PHE A 141 11.51 30.63 1.50
C PHE A 141 11.95 29.92 2.78
N ASP A 142 11.04 29.68 3.69
CA ASP A 142 11.34 29.09 4.99
C ASP A 142 10.88 27.63 5.02
N LEU A 143 11.78 26.71 5.39
CA LEU A 143 11.46 25.28 5.41
C LEU A 143 10.28 24.96 6.32
N LYS A 144 10.18 25.62 7.47
CA LYS A 144 9.07 25.43 8.42
C LYS A 144 7.69 25.71 7.82
N ASP A 145 7.62 26.55 6.79
CA ASP A 145 6.39 26.90 6.08
C ASP A 145 6.08 25.94 4.92
N ARG A 146 6.92 24.94 4.73
CA ARG A 146 6.80 23.91 3.70
C ARG A 146 6.41 22.55 4.28
N SER A 147 5.73 22.53 5.42
CA SER A 147 5.26 21.30 6.05
C SER A 147 4.30 20.54 5.14
N ALA A 148 4.42 19.24 5.16
CA ALA A 148 3.64 18.33 4.33
C ALA A 148 3.53 16.97 4.99
N GLN A 149 2.68 16.12 4.45
CA GLN A 149 2.61 14.71 4.80
C GLN A 149 2.27 13.88 3.58
N PHE A 150 2.89 12.72 3.48
CA PHE A 150 2.36 11.65 2.66
C PHE A 150 1.17 11.01 3.38
N HIS A 151 0.11 10.80 2.63
CA HIS A 151 -1.09 10.13 3.11
C HIS A 151 -1.34 8.85 2.33
N THR A 152 -1.83 7.82 3.00
CA THR A 152 -2.45 6.67 2.34
C THR A 152 -3.73 6.25 3.05
N THR A 153 -4.71 5.86 2.24
CA THR A 153 -5.88 5.12 2.68
C THR A 153 -5.82 3.73 2.07
N LEU A 154 -5.84 2.71 2.92
CA LEU A 154 -5.93 1.31 2.52
C LEU A 154 -7.35 0.82 2.68
N VAL A 155 -7.88 0.15 1.67
CA VAL A 155 -9.19 -0.51 1.71
C VAL A 155 -9.02 -1.99 1.38
N VAL A 156 -9.55 -2.85 2.24
CA VAL A 156 -9.68 -4.27 1.95
C VAL A 156 -11.15 -4.57 1.66
N ALA A 157 -11.41 -5.10 0.50
CA ALA A 157 -12.75 -5.45 0.03
C ALA A 157 -12.87 -6.94 -0.27
N ARG A 158 -14.08 -7.46 -0.01
CA ARG A 158 -14.51 -8.81 -0.36
C ARG A 158 -15.96 -8.72 -0.79
N PRO A 159 -16.41 -9.46 -1.83
CA PRO A 159 -17.81 -9.45 -2.23
C PRO A 159 -18.75 -9.79 -1.07
N GLY A 160 -19.84 -9.04 -0.95
CA GLY A 160 -20.86 -9.26 0.08
C GLY A 160 -20.44 -8.90 1.51
N LYS A 161 -19.38 -8.16 1.69
CA LYS A 161 -18.87 -7.74 3.00
C LYS A 161 -18.53 -6.26 3.01
N GLU A 162 -18.82 -5.59 4.13
CA GLU A 162 -18.40 -4.20 4.29
C GLU A 162 -16.87 -4.11 4.26
N SER A 163 -16.36 -3.15 3.50
CA SER A 163 -14.92 -2.95 3.33
C SER A 163 -14.26 -2.47 4.61
N LEU A 164 -13.03 -2.93 4.83
CA LEU A 164 -12.17 -2.48 5.90
C LEU A 164 -11.35 -1.28 5.42
N VAL A 165 -11.34 -0.20 6.19
CA VAL A 165 -10.62 1.04 5.86
C VAL A 165 -9.65 1.39 6.97
N VAL A 166 -8.40 1.64 6.62
CA VAL A 166 -7.38 2.23 7.50
C VAL A 166 -6.63 3.31 6.77
N GLU A 167 -6.10 4.27 7.51
CA GLU A 167 -5.33 5.37 6.93
C GLU A 167 -4.16 5.77 7.83
N ALA A 168 -3.13 6.35 7.24
CA ALA A 168 -1.98 6.87 7.95
C ALA A 168 -1.33 8.02 7.20
N ASP A 169 -0.69 8.89 7.97
CA ASP A 169 0.09 10.01 7.48
C ASP A 169 1.56 9.88 7.91
N TRP A 170 2.45 10.31 7.04
CA TRP A 170 3.88 10.41 7.30
C TRP A 170 4.30 11.86 7.18
N PRO A 171 4.54 12.57 8.29
CA PRO A 171 4.83 13.99 8.28
C PRO A 171 6.27 14.29 7.85
N GLY A 172 6.45 15.44 7.23
CA GLY A 172 7.75 15.94 6.78
C GLY A 172 7.66 17.33 6.20
N TYR A 173 8.60 17.66 5.34
CA TYR A 173 8.73 18.98 4.71
C TYR A 173 9.09 18.84 3.24
N ILE A 174 8.73 19.82 2.43
CA ILE A 174 9.15 19.87 1.04
C ILE A 174 10.47 20.63 0.92
N ASN A 175 11.50 19.94 0.43
CA ASN A 175 12.82 20.51 0.19
C ASN A 175 12.78 21.56 -0.94
N PHE A 176 13.82 22.36 -1.04
CA PHE A 176 14.01 23.36 -2.09
C PHE A 176 14.54 22.76 -3.39
N GLU A 177 15.15 21.59 -3.31
CA GLU A 177 15.73 20.86 -4.44
C GLU A 177 15.61 19.35 -4.23
N PRO A 178 15.56 18.55 -5.32
CA PRO A 178 15.50 17.09 -5.20
C PRO A 178 16.80 16.52 -4.62
N LYS A 179 16.67 15.46 -3.80
CA LYS A 179 17.77 14.65 -3.30
C LYS A 179 17.43 13.18 -3.31
N GLY A 180 18.42 12.35 -3.64
CA GLY A 180 18.29 10.90 -3.64
C GLY A 180 17.72 10.32 -4.93
N GLU A 181 17.85 9.01 -5.06
CA GLU A 181 17.54 8.28 -6.30
C GLU A 181 16.62 7.07 -6.06
N HIS A 182 16.27 6.77 -4.80
CA HIS A 182 15.40 5.67 -4.46
C HIS A 182 13.93 6.08 -4.49
N GLY A 183 13.05 5.08 -4.48
CA GLY A 183 11.62 5.31 -4.41
C GLY A 183 11.02 5.83 -5.71
N PHE A 184 9.97 6.63 -5.60
CA PHE A 184 9.21 7.16 -6.74
C PHE A 184 8.40 8.39 -6.33
N GLY A 185 7.69 9.00 -7.28
CA GLY A 185 6.81 10.12 -7.01
C GLY A 185 7.56 11.34 -6.46
N TYR A 186 7.10 11.87 -5.34
CA TYR A 186 7.66 13.05 -4.67
C TYR A 186 8.78 12.72 -3.68
N ASP A 187 9.22 11.48 -3.58
CA ASP A 187 10.26 11.05 -2.63
C ASP A 187 11.54 11.91 -2.67
N PRO A 188 12.01 12.38 -3.84
CA PRO A 188 13.20 13.25 -3.89
C PRO A 188 13.03 14.61 -3.19
N LEU A 189 11.80 15.11 -3.08
CA LEU A 189 11.51 16.41 -2.47
C LEU A 189 11.03 16.31 -1.02
N PHE A 190 10.65 15.13 -0.56
CA PHE A 190 10.07 14.95 0.77
C PHE A 190 11.13 14.71 1.82
N LEU A 191 11.36 15.70 2.68
CA LEU A 191 12.25 15.58 3.83
C LEU A 191 11.54 14.89 4.99
N VAL A 192 12.17 13.85 5.49
CA VAL A 192 11.64 12.99 6.56
C VAL A 192 11.91 13.64 7.92
N GLY A 193 10.87 14.15 8.55
CA GLY A 193 10.97 14.77 9.88
C GLY A 193 12.02 15.87 9.93
N GLU A 194 12.79 15.90 11.01
CA GLU A 194 13.87 16.88 11.22
C GLU A 194 15.26 16.34 10.82
N THR A 195 15.32 15.18 10.18
CA THR A 195 16.60 14.50 9.86
C THR A 195 17.37 15.15 8.71
N GLY A 196 16.70 15.95 7.88
CA GLY A 196 17.29 16.53 6.67
C GLY A 196 17.51 15.52 5.53
N ARG A 197 17.06 14.26 5.69
CA ARG A 197 17.11 13.24 4.64
C ARG A 197 15.83 13.28 3.82
N ALA A 198 15.97 13.22 2.50
CA ALA A 198 14.82 13.00 1.62
C ALA A 198 14.39 11.51 1.63
N ALA A 199 13.10 11.27 1.42
CA ALA A 199 12.61 9.90 1.33
C ALA A 199 13.32 9.09 0.23
N ALA A 200 13.73 9.75 -0.87
CA ALA A 200 14.51 9.13 -1.94
C ALA A 200 15.97 8.78 -1.54
N GLU A 201 16.46 9.23 -0.40
CA GLU A 201 17.75 8.85 0.16
C GLU A 201 17.65 7.62 1.07
N LEU A 202 16.44 7.21 1.43
CA LEU A 202 16.20 6.01 2.24
C LEU A 202 16.26 4.75 1.39
N THR A 203 16.80 3.69 1.95
CA THR A 203 16.60 2.35 1.38
C THR A 203 15.14 1.92 1.48
N LEU A 204 14.73 0.94 0.69
CA LEU A 204 13.39 0.36 0.80
C LEU A 204 13.11 -0.15 2.22
N GLU A 205 14.08 -0.79 2.85
CA GLU A 205 13.99 -1.27 4.23
C GLU A 205 13.75 -0.11 5.22
N GLU A 206 14.53 0.95 5.13
CA GLU A 206 14.37 2.13 5.98
C GLU A 206 13.01 2.80 5.77
N LYS A 207 12.59 2.99 4.52
CA LYS A 207 11.30 3.58 4.18
C LYS A 207 10.14 2.75 4.74
N ASN A 208 10.21 1.43 4.62
CA ASN A 208 9.17 0.51 5.09
C ASN A 208 9.12 0.32 6.62
N THR A 209 9.98 0.97 7.37
CA THR A 209 9.87 1.03 8.84
C THR A 209 9.12 2.26 9.35
N GLN A 210 8.89 3.27 8.50
CA GLN A 210 8.41 4.58 8.95
C GLN A 210 7.38 5.25 8.05
N SER A 211 7.24 4.81 6.80
CA SER A 211 6.39 5.49 5.81
C SER A 211 4.89 5.41 6.14
N HIS A 212 4.12 6.23 5.45
CA HIS A 212 2.65 6.20 5.50
C HIS A 212 2.11 4.79 5.19
N ARG A 213 2.66 4.09 4.16
CA ARG A 213 2.26 2.70 3.85
C ARG A 213 2.63 1.73 4.95
N ALA A 214 3.83 1.85 5.51
CA ALA A 214 4.26 1.02 6.63
C ALA A 214 3.35 1.21 7.86
N LEU A 215 3.02 2.44 8.20
CA LEU A 215 2.12 2.76 9.30
C LEU A 215 0.70 2.25 9.05
N ALA A 216 0.19 2.41 7.83
CA ALA A 216 -1.14 1.92 7.45
C ALA A 216 -1.21 0.39 7.45
N VAL A 217 -0.19 -0.29 6.94
CA VAL A 217 -0.10 -1.77 6.99
C VAL A 217 -0.09 -2.26 8.43
N LYS A 218 0.64 -1.60 9.32
CA LYS A 218 0.64 -1.94 10.74
C LYS A 218 -0.76 -1.84 11.35
N LYS A 219 -1.49 -0.76 11.08
CA LYS A 219 -2.89 -0.59 11.51
C LYS A 219 -3.79 -1.67 10.91
N LEU A 220 -3.61 -1.99 9.62
CA LEU A 220 -4.37 -3.02 8.93
C LEU A 220 -4.21 -4.39 9.60
N LEU A 221 -2.98 -4.79 9.92
CA LEU A 221 -2.69 -6.07 10.54
C LEU A 221 -3.30 -6.20 11.94
N GLU A 222 -3.48 -5.11 12.66
CA GLU A 222 -4.13 -5.09 13.98
C GLU A 222 -5.63 -5.37 13.89
N VAL A 223 -6.31 -4.87 12.86
CA VAL A 223 -7.78 -4.92 12.72
C VAL A 223 -8.27 -6.00 11.76
N PHE A 224 -7.40 -6.51 10.89
CA PHE A 224 -7.77 -7.49 9.86
C PHE A 224 -8.34 -8.80 10.43
N PRO A 225 -7.77 -9.42 11.47
CA PRO A 225 -8.34 -10.66 12.02
C PRO A 225 -9.78 -10.51 12.50
N SER A 226 -10.08 -9.40 13.17
CA SER A 226 -11.45 -9.08 13.62
C SER A 226 -12.40 -8.86 12.45
N TRP A 227 -11.96 -8.17 11.40
CA TRP A 227 -12.74 -7.97 10.18
C TRP A 227 -12.99 -9.29 9.45
N GLN A 228 -11.97 -10.13 9.34
CA GLN A 228 -12.05 -11.44 8.66
C GLN A 228 -13.02 -12.38 9.36
N SER A 229 -13.09 -12.35 10.69
CA SER A 229 -13.96 -13.23 11.49
C SER A 229 -15.44 -12.82 11.48
N LYS A 230 -15.76 -11.56 11.18
CA LYS A 230 -17.15 -11.11 11.06
C LYS A 230 -17.79 -11.76 9.84
N GLN A 231 -18.96 -12.41 10.05
CA GLN A 231 -19.72 -12.99 8.95
C GLN A 231 -20.23 -11.88 8.03
N SER A 232 -20.24 -12.15 6.72
CA SER A 232 -20.88 -11.27 5.75
C SER A 232 -22.33 -11.08 6.15
N SER A 233 -22.78 -9.84 6.27
CA SER A 233 -24.21 -9.55 6.44
C SER A 233 -24.90 -9.95 5.14
N LEU A 234 -25.77 -10.94 5.21
CA LEU A 234 -26.66 -11.35 4.11
C LEU A 234 -27.76 -10.30 3.95
#